data_effe4604d7a5a76542e2334c130a446d
#
_entry.id   effe4604d7a5a76542e2334c130a446d
#
_cell.length_a   1.000
_cell.length_b   1.000
_cell.length_c   1.000
_cell.angle_alpha   90.00
_cell.angle_beta   90.00
_cell.angle_gamma   90.00
#
_symmetry.space_group_name_H-M   'P 1'
#
loop_
_entity.id
_entity.type
_entity.pdbx_description
1 polymer ?
#
loop_
_entity_poly.entity_id
_entity_poly.type
_entity_poly.pdbx_seq_one_letter_code
_entity_poly.pdbx_strand_id
1 'polypeptide(L)'
;MPQWNIIQAVNDALRVEMKRDDRVVLLGEDIGKFGGVFRATAGLYEEFGETRVIDTPLAEGGIIGAAIGMALYGLRPVPEIQFSDFIYPAFDQIVNELGKIRYRSGGQYPAPVVIRTPVGGGIKGGHYHSQSPEALFIHAGGLQVVCPSNPVDAKGLLASAIRGQDPVLFLEPKRVYRAAKGEVPEGEYTIPIGEAKVVREGKGMTVLAYGAMLHEAEAACAETPDLDAELIDLRTLWPLDIEAVTRSVRKTGRCAIVHEAPRSCGFGAEIAALVQERCFYHLEAPILRIAGWDTPFPYTLENDYLPLAPRIQKGLLELRERRP
;
A
#
# COMPACT_ATOMS: atom_id res chain seq x y z
N MET A 1 -10.12 10.32 20.94
CA MET A 1 -9.06 10.18 19.92
C MET A 1 -9.27 11.23 18.83
N PRO A 2 -8.24 11.87 18.29
CA PRO A 2 -8.40 12.84 17.23
C PRO A 2 -8.92 12.19 15.95
N GLN A 3 -9.77 12.92 15.21
CA GLN A 3 -10.24 12.54 13.90
C GLN A 3 -9.21 12.97 12.85
N TRP A 4 -8.40 12.07 12.37
CA TRP A 4 -7.35 12.32 11.39
C TRP A 4 -7.67 11.69 10.03
N ASN A 5 -7.09 12.29 8.99
CA ASN A 5 -6.95 11.66 7.69
C ASN A 5 -5.60 10.91 7.58
N ILE A 6 -5.36 10.24 6.46
CA ILE A 6 -4.14 9.45 6.27
C ILE A 6 -2.87 10.34 6.31
N ILE A 7 -2.91 11.54 5.74
CA ILE A 7 -1.75 12.46 5.76
C ILE A 7 -1.37 12.84 7.19
N GLN A 8 -2.37 13.18 8.01
CA GLN A 8 -2.15 13.53 9.41
C GLN A 8 -1.63 12.33 10.22
N ALA A 9 -2.14 11.15 9.95
CA ALA A 9 -1.71 9.91 10.59
C ALA A 9 -0.26 9.54 10.22
N VAL A 10 0.12 9.71 8.95
CA VAL A 10 1.50 9.53 8.47
C VAL A 10 2.43 10.57 9.11
N ASN A 11 2.05 11.85 9.13
CA ASN A 11 2.83 12.91 9.77
C ASN A 11 3.09 12.60 11.25
N ASP A 12 2.05 12.17 11.98
CA ASP A 12 2.18 11.83 13.39
C ASP A 12 3.03 10.57 13.60
N ALA A 13 2.90 9.54 12.76
CA ALA A 13 3.78 8.37 12.81
C ALA A 13 5.26 8.75 12.66
N LEU A 14 5.58 9.58 11.66
CA LEU A 14 6.94 10.07 11.46
C LEU A 14 7.45 10.84 12.66
N ARG A 15 6.64 11.76 13.21
CA ARG A 15 7.00 12.55 14.41
C ARG A 15 7.27 11.67 15.61
N VAL A 16 6.41 10.69 15.87
CA VAL A 16 6.54 9.75 16.99
C VAL A 16 7.81 8.93 16.86
N GLU A 17 8.06 8.36 15.67
CA GLU A 17 9.26 7.52 15.44
C GLU A 17 10.56 8.34 15.45
N MET A 18 10.55 9.58 14.96
CA MET A 18 11.71 10.49 15.06
C MET A 18 12.02 10.93 16.47
N LYS A 19 11.00 11.10 17.34
CA LYS A 19 11.20 11.35 18.77
C LYS A 19 11.73 10.13 19.51
N ARG A 20 11.31 8.95 19.08
CA ARG A 20 11.65 7.68 19.70
C ARG A 20 13.09 7.22 19.37
N ASP A 21 13.57 7.47 18.17
CA ASP A 21 14.86 6.97 17.68
C ASP A 21 15.58 8.05 16.86
N ASP A 22 16.72 8.51 17.37
CA ASP A 22 17.52 9.56 16.74
C ASP A 22 18.14 9.13 15.39
N ARG A 23 18.11 7.85 15.07
CA ARG A 23 18.59 7.31 13.78
C ARG A 23 17.56 7.44 12.66
N VAL A 24 16.30 7.75 12.95
CA VAL A 24 15.28 7.96 11.92
C VAL A 24 15.53 9.28 11.21
N VAL A 25 15.74 9.24 9.90
CA VAL A 25 16.04 10.38 9.04
C VAL A 25 15.10 10.38 7.84
N LEU A 26 14.49 11.52 7.57
CA LEU A 26 13.65 11.71 6.38
C LEU A 26 14.49 12.36 5.27
N LEU A 27 14.30 11.92 4.04
CA LEU A 27 14.94 12.53 2.87
C LEU A 27 14.01 12.46 1.65
N GLY A 28 14.07 13.46 0.79
CA GLY A 28 13.22 13.54 -0.40
C GLY A 28 13.09 14.96 -0.92
N GLU A 29 12.36 15.10 -2.01
CA GLU A 29 12.13 16.39 -2.65
C GLU A 29 11.06 17.18 -1.91
N ASP A 30 11.34 18.46 -1.61
CA ASP A 30 10.42 19.42 -0.96
C ASP A 30 9.87 18.96 0.41
N ILE A 31 10.46 17.96 1.04
CA ILE A 31 9.95 17.42 2.32
C ILE A 31 10.33 18.27 3.54
N GLY A 32 11.33 19.15 3.41
CA GLY A 32 11.81 20.02 4.47
C GLY A 32 10.87 21.19 4.75
N LYS A 33 11.30 22.42 4.46
CA LYS A 33 10.53 23.63 4.75
C LYS A 33 9.15 23.66 4.10
N PHE A 34 9.01 23.10 2.91
CA PHE A 34 7.72 23.00 2.23
C PHE A 34 6.80 21.94 2.87
N GLY A 35 7.35 20.90 3.46
CA GLY A 35 6.60 19.85 4.17
C GLY A 35 5.99 18.78 3.26
N GLY A 36 6.56 18.58 2.07
CA GLY A 36 6.11 17.63 1.06
C GLY A 36 4.93 18.13 0.21
N VAL A 37 4.81 17.61 -1.01
CA VAL A 37 3.75 17.97 -1.98
C VAL A 37 2.34 17.76 -1.39
N PHE A 38 2.15 16.70 -0.62
CA PHE A 38 0.90 16.40 0.05
C PHE A 38 0.87 16.84 1.53
N ARG A 39 1.92 17.51 2.02
CA ARG A 39 2.05 18.02 3.39
C ARG A 39 2.22 16.91 4.44
N ALA A 40 2.70 15.74 4.04
CA ALA A 40 2.90 14.62 4.95
C ALA A 40 4.05 14.84 5.95
N THR A 41 5.01 15.73 5.64
CA THR A 41 6.15 16.07 6.50
C THR A 41 6.07 17.49 7.08
N ALA A 42 4.92 18.16 6.95
CA ALA A 42 4.75 19.54 7.43
C ALA A 42 5.07 19.68 8.93
N GLY A 43 5.89 20.68 9.29
CA GLY A 43 6.29 20.96 10.67
C GLY A 43 7.41 20.07 11.22
N LEU A 44 7.84 19.03 10.49
CA LEU A 44 8.91 18.13 10.96
C LEU A 44 10.29 18.77 10.80
N TYR A 45 10.49 19.60 9.77
CA TYR A 45 11.74 20.33 9.59
C TYR A 45 12.02 21.33 10.72
N GLU A 46 10.99 22.05 11.15
CA GLU A 46 11.08 23.01 12.26
C GLU A 46 11.34 22.29 13.59
N GLU A 47 10.83 21.08 13.75
CA GLU A 47 10.96 20.32 15.00
C GLU A 47 12.29 19.56 15.10
N PHE A 48 12.79 18.99 14.00
CA PHE A 48 13.94 18.07 14.00
C PHE A 48 15.19 18.61 13.28
N GLY A 49 15.07 19.70 12.54
CA GLY A 49 16.17 20.35 11.85
C GLY A 49 16.59 19.69 10.53
N GLU A 50 17.49 20.38 9.82
CA GLU A 50 17.95 20.01 8.47
C GLU A 50 18.76 18.71 8.40
N THR A 51 19.36 18.28 9.50
CA THR A 51 20.12 17.03 9.55
C THR A 51 19.24 15.79 9.67
N ARG A 52 17.99 15.96 10.06
CA ARG A 52 17.02 14.87 10.25
C ARG A 52 15.88 14.91 9.23
N VAL A 53 15.62 16.05 8.59
CA VAL A 53 14.65 16.23 7.51
C VAL A 53 15.37 16.91 6.35
N ILE A 54 15.79 16.11 5.38
CA ILE A 54 16.74 16.50 4.35
C ILE A 54 16.02 16.73 3.02
N ASP A 55 16.01 17.98 2.55
CA ASP A 55 15.61 18.27 1.16
C ASP A 55 16.69 17.79 0.20
N THR A 56 16.31 17.04 -0.81
CA THR A 56 17.20 16.52 -1.84
C THR A 56 16.95 17.19 -3.19
N PRO A 57 17.92 17.20 -4.10
CA PRO A 57 17.65 17.44 -5.51
C PRO A 57 16.67 16.38 -6.08
N LEU A 58 16.03 16.71 -7.21
CA LEU A 58 15.19 15.81 -7.99
C LEU A 58 16.08 14.74 -8.65
N ALA A 59 16.29 13.63 -7.95
CA ALA A 59 17.13 12.53 -8.38
C ALA A 59 16.79 11.24 -7.61
N GLU A 60 15.70 10.58 -7.94
CA GLU A 60 15.15 9.46 -7.16
C GLU A 60 16.15 8.29 -7.01
N GLY A 61 16.94 8.00 -8.05
CA GLY A 61 18.05 7.03 -7.95
C GLY A 61 19.09 7.43 -6.92
N GLY A 62 19.41 8.74 -6.83
CA GLY A 62 20.30 9.29 -5.81
C GLY A 62 19.71 9.26 -4.41
N ILE A 63 18.42 9.58 -4.27
CA ILE A 63 17.68 9.54 -2.99
C ILE A 63 17.74 8.12 -2.41
N ILE A 64 17.37 7.12 -3.20
CA ILE A 64 17.38 5.72 -2.74
C ILE A 64 18.81 5.22 -2.52
N GLY A 65 19.76 5.55 -3.40
CA GLY A 65 21.17 5.19 -3.20
C GLY A 65 21.75 5.76 -1.90
N ALA A 66 21.44 7.03 -1.58
CA ALA A 66 21.83 7.66 -0.32
C ALA A 66 21.15 6.96 0.89
N ALA A 67 19.86 6.66 0.80
CA ALA A 67 19.13 5.93 1.85
C ALA A 67 19.75 4.56 2.13
N ILE A 68 20.16 3.81 1.10
CA ILE A 68 20.87 2.53 1.26
C ILE A 68 22.16 2.74 2.04
N GLY A 69 22.99 3.72 1.64
CA GLY A 69 24.24 4.03 2.34
C GLY A 69 24.02 4.42 3.80
N MET A 70 23.01 5.25 4.08
CA MET A 70 22.61 5.64 5.45
C MET A 70 22.19 4.42 6.29
N ALA A 71 21.41 3.51 5.72
CA ALA A 71 20.98 2.29 6.41
C ALA A 71 22.15 1.37 6.74
N LEU A 72 23.11 1.19 5.81
CA LEU A 72 24.33 0.41 6.05
C LEU A 72 25.21 1.05 7.11
N TYR A 73 25.15 2.37 7.27
CA TYR A 73 25.86 3.10 8.31
C TYR A 73 25.14 3.11 9.66
N GLY A 74 23.97 2.51 9.75
CA GLY A 74 23.21 2.31 10.99
C GLY A 74 22.05 3.28 11.23
N LEU A 75 21.73 4.16 10.26
CA LEU A 75 20.56 5.02 10.31
C LEU A 75 19.29 4.24 9.90
N ARG A 76 18.14 4.88 10.09
CA ARG A 76 16.81 4.40 9.65
C ARG A 76 16.18 5.42 8.69
N PRO A 77 16.61 5.42 7.44
CA PRO A 77 16.13 6.39 6.46
C PRO A 77 14.71 6.08 6.00
N VAL A 78 13.92 7.14 5.89
CA VAL A 78 12.55 7.13 5.35
C VAL A 78 12.51 8.06 4.14
N PRO A 79 13.00 7.62 2.96
CA PRO A 79 12.92 8.40 1.73
C PRO A 79 11.47 8.53 1.25
N GLU A 80 11.11 9.73 0.77
CA GLU A 80 9.86 10.00 0.06
C GLU A 80 10.16 10.19 -1.44
N ILE A 81 9.46 9.43 -2.28
CA ILE A 81 9.34 9.67 -3.71
C ILE A 81 7.99 10.36 -3.93
N GLN A 82 7.98 11.53 -4.57
CA GLN A 82 6.80 12.41 -4.64
C GLN A 82 5.56 11.76 -5.25
N PHE A 83 5.75 10.87 -6.24
CA PHE A 83 4.71 10.04 -6.85
C PHE A 83 5.30 8.68 -7.24
N SER A 84 4.52 7.62 -7.11
CA SER A 84 4.93 6.27 -7.50
C SER A 84 5.36 6.17 -8.96
N ASP A 85 4.89 7.08 -9.80
CA ASP A 85 5.22 7.19 -11.22
C ASP A 85 6.67 7.61 -11.44
N PHE A 86 7.30 8.28 -10.46
CA PHE A 86 8.68 8.75 -10.51
C PHE A 86 9.66 7.76 -9.86
N ILE A 87 9.18 6.62 -9.39
CA ILE A 87 10.04 5.62 -8.73
C ILE A 87 10.95 4.85 -9.70
N TYR A 88 10.63 4.85 -11.00
CA TYR A 88 11.33 4.05 -12.01
C TYR A 88 12.82 4.39 -12.19
N PRO A 89 13.29 5.65 -12.10
CA PRO A 89 14.72 5.96 -12.10
C PRO A 89 15.49 5.33 -10.94
N ALA A 90 14.81 4.98 -9.84
CA ALA A 90 15.38 4.30 -8.68
C ALA A 90 15.15 2.78 -8.69
N PHE A 91 14.56 2.22 -9.75
CA PHE A 91 14.14 0.81 -9.78
C PHE A 91 15.32 -0.14 -9.54
N ASP A 92 16.45 0.10 -10.16
CA ASP A 92 17.66 -0.71 -9.97
C ASP A 92 18.14 -0.69 -8.51
N GLN A 93 18.23 0.49 -7.89
CA GLN A 93 18.63 0.64 -6.50
C GLN A 93 17.66 -0.07 -5.53
N ILE A 94 16.37 -0.07 -5.83
CA ILE A 94 15.37 -0.73 -4.98
C ILE A 94 15.43 -2.25 -5.17
N VAL A 95 15.40 -2.71 -6.42
CA VAL A 95 15.23 -4.13 -6.74
C VAL A 95 16.54 -4.91 -6.63
N ASN A 96 17.63 -4.40 -7.20
CA ASN A 96 18.90 -5.12 -7.28
C ASN A 96 19.79 -4.86 -6.07
N GLU A 97 19.73 -3.68 -5.45
CA GLU A 97 20.54 -3.37 -4.30
C GLU A 97 19.78 -3.52 -2.98
N LEU A 98 18.79 -2.66 -2.71
CA LEU A 98 18.10 -2.62 -1.42
C LEU A 98 17.44 -3.95 -1.04
N GLY A 99 16.67 -4.53 -1.94
CA GLY A 99 15.98 -5.80 -1.70
C GLY A 99 16.92 -7.00 -1.54
N LYS A 100 18.17 -6.91 -1.96
CA LYS A 100 19.14 -8.02 -1.93
C LYS A 100 20.21 -7.89 -0.84
N ILE A 101 20.40 -6.73 -0.25
CA ILE A 101 21.52 -6.47 0.70
C ILE A 101 21.53 -7.48 1.85
N ARG A 102 20.42 -7.68 2.52
CA ARG A 102 20.35 -8.59 3.66
C ARG A 102 20.63 -10.04 3.26
N TYR A 103 20.07 -10.50 2.15
CA TYR A 103 20.34 -11.83 1.60
C TYR A 103 21.80 -11.97 1.16
N ARG A 104 22.31 -11.03 0.37
CA ARG A 104 23.67 -11.03 -0.18
C ARG A 104 24.74 -11.01 0.90
N SER A 105 24.48 -10.32 2.01
CA SER A 105 25.40 -10.26 3.16
C SER A 105 25.27 -11.42 4.14
N GLY A 106 24.41 -12.42 3.87
CA GLY A 106 24.15 -13.49 4.83
C GLY A 106 23.51 -12.99 6.12
N GLY A 107 22.75 -11.91 6.08
CA GLY A 107 22.10 -11.30 7.24
C GLY A 107 22.98 -10.34 8.04
N GLN A 108 24.24 -10.13 7.63
CA GLN A 108 25.19 -9.25 8.33
C GLN A 108 24.73 -7.78 8.30
N TYR A 109 24.14 -7.34 7.19
CA TYR A 109 23.64 -5.98 7.03
C TYR A 109 22.11 -5.98 6.94
N PRO A 110 21.41 -5.42 7.94
CA PRO A 110 19.99 -5.09 7.80
C PRO A 110 19.84 -3.94 6.80
N ALA A 111 18.62 -3.80 6.24
CA ALA A 111 18.33 -2.72 5.31
C ALA A 111 17.02 -2.00 5.73
N PRO A 112 17.01 -1.30 6.87
CA PRO A 112 15.81 -0.68 7.44
C PRO A 112 15.46 0.62 6.71
N VAL A 113 15.15 0.52 5.42
CA VAL A 113 14.72 1.64 4.58
C VAL A 113 13.23 1.56 4.35
N VAL A 114 12.49 2.63 4.62
CA VAL A 114 11.07 2.73 4.34
C VAL A 114 10.81 3.74 3.23
N ILE A 115 10.63 3.26 2.01
CA ILE A 115 10.34 4.11 0.85
C ILE A 115 8.85 4.45 0.90
N ARG A 116 8.51 5.72 1.11
CA ARG A 116 7.14 6.22 1.06
C ARG A 116 6.86 6.83 -0.32
N THR A 117 5.71 6.54 -0.87
CA THR A 117 5.28 7.17 -2.12
C THR A 117 3.76 7.19 -2.26
N PRO A 118 3.17 8.32 -2.70
CA PRO A 118 1.76 8.39 -3.09
C PRO A 118 1.48 7.55 -4.33
N VAL A 119 0.41 6.74 -4.30
CA VAL A 119 0.06 5.76 -5.34
C VAL A 119 -1.37 5.95 -5.84
N GLY A 120 -1.64 5.51 -7.06
CA GLY A 120 -2.98 5.38 -7.62
C GLY A 120 -3.60 6.68 -8.13
N GLY A 121 -4.85 6.60 -8.54
CA GLY A 121 -5.64 7.72 -9.04
C GLY A 121 -6.15 8.68 -7.96
N GLY A 122 -7.11 9.53 -8.34
CA GLY A 122 -7.79 10.46 -7.45
C GLY A 122 -7.52 11.93 -7.71
N ILE A 123 -6.58 12.26 -8.59
CA ILE A 123 -6.21 13.66 -8.90
C ILE A 123 -6.29 14.00 -10.40
N LYS A 124 -6.76 13.05 -11.22
CA LYS A 124 -6.77 13.15 -12.69
C LYS A 124 -5.39 13.46 -13.28
N GLY A 125 -4.35 12.88 -12.66
CA GLY A 125 -2.95 13.13 -13.00
C GLY A 125 -2.44 12.35 -14.22
N GLY A 126 -3.27 11.49 -14.82
CA GLY A 126 -2.90 10.67 -15.98
C GLY A 126 -1.76 9.70 -15.67
N HIS A 127 -1.07 9.26 -16.70
CA HIS A 127 -0.04 8.22 -16.59
C HIS A 127 1.26 8.64 -15.89
N TYR A 128 1.45 9.93 -15.60
CA TYR A 128 2.62 10.42 -14.85
C TYR A 128 2.38 10.59 -13.34
N HIS A 129 1.11 10.50 -12.89
CA HIS A 129 0.79 10.77 -11.48
C HIS A 129 -0.29 9.85 -10.90
N SER A 130 -0.58 8.70 -11.53
CA SER A 130 -1.70 7.86 -11.11
C SER A 130 -1.47 6.36 -11.24
N GLN A 131 -0.24 5.92 -11.48
CA GLN A 131 0.06 4.51 -11.62
C GLN A 131 0.06 3.78 -10.27
N SER A 132 -0.09 2.46 -10.33
CA SER A 132 -0.08 1.53 -9.20
C SER A 132 0.92 0.41 -9.52
N PRO A 133 2.22 0.60 -9.18
CA PRO A 133 3.31 -0.26 -9.61
C PRO A 133 3.61 -1.43 -8.65
N GLU A 134 2.77 -1.71 -7.66
CA GLU A 134 3.03 -2.67 -6.58
C GLU A 134 3.51 -4.03 -7.07
N ALA A 135 2.94 -4.56 -8.15
CA ALA A 135 3.29 -5.88 -8.67
C ALA A 135 4.76 -6.00 -9.09
N LEU A 136 5.35 -4.92 -9.61
CA LEU A 136 6.76 -4.90 -10.02
C LEU A 136 7.70 -5.07 -8.83
N PHE A 137 7.35 -4.48 -7.70
CA PHE A 137 8.16 -4.52 -6.47
C PHE A 137 7.90 -5.79 -5.65
N ILE A 138 6.69 -6.32 -5.66
CA ILE A 138 6.37 -7.63 -5.05
C ILE A 138 7.18 -8.73 -5.73
N HIS A 139 7.30 -8.69 -7.06
CA HIS A 139 8.09 -9.65 -7.82
C HIS A 139 9.60 -9.61 -7.50
N ALA A 140 10.11 -8.47 -7.05
CA ALA A 140 11.54 -8.27 -6.86
C ALA A 140 12.20 -9.18 -5.80
N GLY A 141 11.45 -9.66 -4.81
CA GLY A 141 11.95 -10.41 -3.66
C GLY A 141 12.82 -9.57 -2.71
N GLY A 142 12.68 -9.81 -1.42
CA GLY A 142 13.45 -9.10 -0.38
C GLY A 142 12.88 -7.74 0.03
N LEU A 143 11.75 -7.32 -0.55
CA LEU A 143 11.01 -6.12 -0.18
C LEU A 143 9.69 -6.52 0.50
N GLN A 144 9.26 -5.75 1.49
CA GLN A 144 7.88 -5.76 1.97
C GLN A 144 7.11 -4.65 1.23
N VAL A 145 5.84 -4.89 0.93
CA VAL A 145 4.98 -3.91 0.24
C VAL A 145 3.70 -3.73 1.04
N VAL A 146 3.45 -2.50 1.47
CA VAL A 146 2.33 -2.13 2.35
C VAL A 146 1.49 -1.06 1.67
N CYS A 147 0.16 -1.18 1.73
CA CYS A 147 -0.78 -0.21 1.18
C CYS A 147 -1.99 -0.06 2.12
N PRO A 148 -1.93 0.83 3.14
CA PRO A 148 -3.02 1.03 4.08
C PRO A 148 -4.21 1.71 3.41
N SER A 149 -5.40 1.45 3.93
CA SER A 149 -6.66 2.01 3.40
C SER A 149 -7.26 3.10 4.31
N ASN A 150 -6.78 3.24 5.53
CA ASN A 150 -7.32 4.15 6.54
C ASN A 150 -6.22 4.74 7.44
N PRO A 151 -6.49 5.82 8.18
CA PRO A 151 -5.47 6.52 8.95
C PRO A 151 -4.92 5.71 10.15
N VAL A 152 -5.72 4.85 10.78
CA VAL A 152 -5.26 4.01 11.90
C VAL A 152 -4.21 3.02 11.41
N ASP A 153 -4.52 2.32 10.33
CA ASP A 153 -3.61 1.34 9.73
C ASP A 153 -2.37 2.04 9.14
N ALA A 154 -2.53 3.22 8.52
CA ALA A 154 -1.41 4.00 7.99
C ALA A 154 -0.37 4.33 9.08
N LYS A 155 -0.80 4.85 10.24
CA LYS A 155 0.11 5.16 11.35
C LYS A 155 0.75 3.90 11.93
N GLY A 156 -0.05 2.87 12.25
CA GLY A 156 0.46 1.67 12.92
C GLY A 156 1.39 0.83 12.04
N LEU A 157 1.08 0.69 10.75
CA LEU A 157 1.92 -0.02 9.79
C LEU A 157 3.20 0.74 9.45
N LEU A 158 3.15 2.09 9.36
CA LEU A 158 4.34 2.91 9.13
C LEU A 158 5.29 2.82 10.33
N ALA A 159 4.78 2.85 11.55
CA ALA A 159 5.59 2.63 12.75
C ALA A 159 6.25 1.24 12.74
N SER A 160 5.52 0.19 12.38
CA SER A 160 6.07 -1.17 12.22
C SER A 160 7.16 -1.23 11.16
N ALA A 161 6.96 -0.58 10.01
CA ALA A 161 7.93 -0.52 8.92
C ALA A 161 9.24 0.15 9.39
N ILE A 162 9.13 1.32 10.03
CA ILE A 162 10.30 2.07 10.53
C ILE A 162 11.06 1.28 11.60
N ARG A 163 10.37 0.52 12.44
CA ARG A 163 10.99 -0.32 13.49
C ARG A 163 11.58 -1.62 12.95
N GLY A 164 11.19 -2.03 11.75
CA GLY A 164 11.64 -3.26 11.08
C GLY A 164 13.11 -3.25 10.71
N GLN A 165 13.60 -4.38 10.18
CA GLN A 165 14.99 -4.57 9.72
C GLN A 165 15.05 -4.83 8.21
N ASP A 166 13.93 -5.08 7.59
CA ASP A 166 13.79 -5.33 6.15
C ASP A 166 13.26 -4.09 5.44
N PRO A 167 13.60 -3.89 4.17
CA PRO A 167 13.12 -2.74 3.44
C PRO A 167 11.62 -2.83 3.12
N VAL A 168 10.94 -1.70 3.24
CA VAL A 168 9.50 -1.58 2.99
C VAL A 168 9.23 -0.54 1.91
N LEU A 169 8.43 -0.90 0.92
CA LEU A 169 7.76 0.04 0.04
C LEU A 169 6.37 0.33 0.64
N PHE A 170 6.18 1.54 1.11
CA PHE A 170 4.97 2.01 1.77
C PHE A 170 4.16 2.88 0.79
N LEU A 171 3.11 2.29 0.22
CA LEU A 171 2.26 2.89 -0.80
C LEU A 171 1.10 3.65 -0.14
N GLU A 172 1.00 4.94 -0.41
CA GLU A 172 0.03 5.84 0.20
C GLU A 172 -1.07 6.23 -0.81
N PRO A 173 -2.29 5.65 -0.71
CA PRO A 173 -3.32 5.84 -1.74
C PRO A 173 -3.86 7.27 -1.76
N LYS A 174 -3.52 8.04 -2.80
CA LYS A 174 -3.83 9.47 -2.95
C LYS A 174 -5.33 9.77 -2.90
N ARG A 175 -6.15 8.95 -3.55
CA ARG A 175 -7.60 9.14 -3.62
C ARG A 175 -8.24 9.28 -2.23
N VAL A 176 -7.71 8.57 -1.25
CA VAL A 176 -8.25 8.54 0.11
C VAL A 176 -7.41 9.30 1.13
N TYR A 177 -6.31 9.94 0.71
CA TYR A 177 -5.42 10.70 1.58
C TYR A 177 -6.15 11.66 2.54
N ARG A 178 -7.12 12.41 2.00
CA ARG A 178 -7.92 13.37 2.78
C ARG A 178 -9.36 12.90 3.00
N ALA A 179 -9.84 11.97 2.17
CA ALA A 179 -11.21 11.48 2.23
C ALA A 179 -11.41 10.46 3.36
N ALA A 180 -10.49 9.51 3.51
CA ALA A 180 -10.54 8.56 4.62
C ALA A 180 -10.19 9.26 5.93
N LYS A 181 -11.13 9.24 6.87
CA LYS A 181 -10.98 9.80 8.22
C LYS A 181 -11.29 8.73 9.26
N GLY A 182 -10.64 8.80 10.42
CA GLY A 182 -10.89 7.89 11.52
C GLY A 182 -10.32 8.40 12.83
N GLU A 183 -10.78 7.83 13.92
CA GLU A 183 -10.23 8.05 15.25
C GLU A 183 -8.88 7.34 15.36
N VAL A 184 -7.80 8.10 15.45
CA VAL A 184 -6.45 7.55 15.53
C VAL A 184 -5.94 7.63 16.96
N PRO A 185 -5.44 6.52 17.54
CA PRO A 185 -4.82 6.56 18.84
C PRO A 185 -3.60 7.50 18.88
N GLU A 186 -3.52 8.34 19.91
CA GLU A 186 -2.34 9.17 20.17
C GLU A 186 -1.18 8.32 20.68
N GLY A 187 0.05 8.82 20.52
CA GLY A 187 1.25 8.15 21.00
C GLY A 187 1.67 6.96 20.15
N GLU A 188 2.42 6.06 20.75
CA GLU A 188 3.04 4.92 20.09
C GLU A 188 2.10 3.73 19.98
N TYR A 189 1.95 3.18 18.80
CA TYR A 189 1.43 1.84 18.57
C TYR A 189 1.92 1.29 17.23
N THR A 190 1.84 -0.01 17.07
CA THR A 190 2.22 -0.72 15.85
C THR A 190 1.09 -1.65 15.41
N ILE A 191 1.04 -1.90 14.10
CA ILE A 191 0.21 -2.95 13.51
C ILE A 191 1.14 -3.90 12.79
N PRO A 192 1.06 -5.22 13.00
CA PRO A 192 1.94 -6.17 12.35
C PRO A 192 1.83 -6.12 10.83
N ILE A 193 2.98 -6.12 10.15
CA ILE A 193 3.05 -6.30 8.70
C ILE A 193 2.80 -7.77 8.39
N GLY A 194 1.98 -8.04 7.38
CA GLY A 194 1.61 -9.41 6.98
C GLY A 194 0.29 -9.89 7.54
N GLU A 195 -0.48 -9.05 8.24
CA GLU A 195 -1.81 -9.36 8.74
C GLU A 195 -2.89 -8.59 7.98
N ALA A 196 -3.83 -9.31 7.38
CA ALA A 196 -5.03 -8.75 6.78
C ALA A 196 -6.11 -8.46 7.84
N LYS A 197 -7.12 -7.67 7.47
CA LYS A 197 -8.23 -7.30 8.37
C LYS A 197 -9.57 -7.61 7.72
N VAL A 198 -10.39 -8.42 8.38
CA VAL A 198 -11.80 -8.54 8.02
C VAL A 198 -12.49 -7.24 8.44
N VAL A 199 -12.97 -6.46 7.47
CA VAL A 199 -13.67 -5.20 7.72
C VAL A 199 -15.20 -5.37 7.68
N ARG A 200 -15.65 -6.44 7.06
CA ARG A 200 -17.05 -6.86 7.04
C ARG A 200 -17.11 -8.39 7.05
N GLU A 201 -17.80 -8.96 8.01
CA GLU A 201 -18.08 -10.39 8.05
C GLU A 201 -19.14 -10.78 7.01
N GLY A 202 -19.04 -11.99 6.46
CA GLY A 202 -19.99 -12.55 5.51
C GLY A 202 -19.76 -14.03 5.24
N LYS A 203 -20.70 -14.66 4.52
CA LYS A 203 -20.64 -16.10 4.18
C LYS A 203 -20.92 -16.38 2.70
N GLY A 204 -21.37 -15.39 1.94
CA GLY A 204 -21.82 -15.58 0.56
C GLY A 204 -20.69 -15.49 -0.47
N MET A 205 -19.71 -14.62 -0.24
CA MET A 205 -18.52 -14.49 -1.07
C MET A 205 -17.40 -13.74 -0.34
N THR A 206 -16.16 -13.97 -0.73
CA THR A 206 -14.99 -13.22 -0.27
C THR A 206 -14.68 -12.10 -1.26
N VAL A 207 -14.52 -10.88 -0.76
CA VAL A 207 -14.04 -9.72 -1.52
C VAL A 207 -12.72 -9.25 -0.91
N LEU A 208 -11.66 -9.28 -1.70
CA LEU A 208 -10.31 -8.86 -1.30
C LEU A 208 -10.02 -7.49 -1.93
N ALA A 209 -9.62 -6.52 -1.13
CA ALA A 209 -9.26 -5.19 -1.61
C ALA A 209 -8.14 -4.58 -0.78
N TYR A 210 -7.54 -3.50 -1.26
CA TYR A 210 -6.54 -2.71 -0.55
C TYR A 210 -6.52 -1.26 -1.02
N GLY A 211 -5.94 -0.39 -0.22
CA GLY A 211 -5.79 1.03 -0.54
C GLY A 211 -7.14 1.70 -0.82
N ALA A 212 -7.20 2.53 -1.86
CA ALA A 212 -8.42 3.27 -2.19
C ALA A 212 -9.58 2.36 -2.60
N MET A 213 -9.30 1.20 -3.18
CA MET A 213 -10.33 0.29 -3.68
C MET A 213 -11.07 -0.47 -2.56
N LEU A 214 -10.54 -0.46 -1.33
CA LEU A 214 -11.28 -0.97 -0.18
C LEU A 214 -12.58 -0.18 0.03
N HIS A 215 -12.53 1.15 -0.03
CA HIS A 215 -13.70 2.01 0.16
C HIS A 215 -14.76 1.83 -0.94
N GLU A 216 -14.29 1.65 -2.18
CA GLU A 216 -15.19 1.37 -3.30
C GLU A 216 -15.84 -0.03 -3.17
N ALA A 217 -15.09 -1.02 -2.69
CA ALA A 217 -15.60 -2.36 -2.41
C ALA A 217 -16.59 -2.35 -1.23
N GLU A 218 -16.31 -1.57 -0.18
CA GLU A 218 -17.20 -1.40 0.97
C GLU A 218 -18.54 -0.78 0.54
N ALA A 219 -18.51 0.29 -0.28
CA ALA A 219 -19.70 0.90 -0.85
C ALA A 219 -20.49 -0.09 -1.72
N ALA A 220 -19.84 -0.86 -2.59
CA ALA A 220 -20.48 -1.87 -3.42
C ALA A 220 -21.15 -2.98 -2.56
N CYS A 221 -20.49 -3.44 -1.51
CA CYS A 221 -21.04 -4.43 -0.59
C CYS A 221 -22.23 -3.89 0.22
N ALA A 222 -22.21 -2.59 0.56
CA ALA A 222 -23.33 -1.94 1.27
C ALA A 222 -24.59 -1.87 0.41
N GLU A 223 -24.43 -1.60 -0.90
CA GLU A 223 -25.54 -1.56 -1.87
C GLU A 223 -26.07 -2.96 -2.26
N THR A 224 -25.37 -4.02 -1.88
CA THR A 224 -25.74 -5.42 -2.18
C THR A 224 -25.71 -6.31 -0.94
N PRO A 225 -26.48 -6.00 0.12
CA PRO A 225 -26.44 -6.73 1.38
C PRO A 225 -26.80 -8.21 1.23
N ASP A 226 -27.64 -8.56 0.26
CA ASP A 226 -28.06 -9.94 -0.04
C ASP A 226 -26.94 -10.84 -0.57
N LEU A 227 -25.80 -10.28 -0.95
CA LEU A 227 -24.61 -11.04 -1.33
C LEU A 227 -23.89 -11.63 -0.12
N ASP A 228 -24.16 -11.13 1.07
CA ASP A 228 -23.51 -11.54 2.33
C ASP A 228 -21.98 -11.65 2.18
N ALA A 229 -21.39 -10.58 1.57
CA ALA A 229 -19.98 -10.55 1.24
C ALA A 229 -19.11 -10.33 2.48
N GLU A 230 -18.07 -11.17 2.63
CA GLU A 230 -16.96 -10.92 3.56
C GLU A 230 -15.92 -10.06 2.86
N LEU A 231 -15.69 -8.87 3.39
CA LEU A 231 -14.70 -7.93 2.85
C LEU A 231 -13.43 -7.93 3.69
N ILE A 232 -12.31 -8.15 3.03
CA ILE A 232 -10.98 -8.20 3.66
C ILE A 232 -10.12 -7.07 3.08
N ASP A 233 -9.60 -6.21 3.99
CA ASP A 233 -8.51 -5.29 3.71
C ASP A 233 -7.19 -6.03 3.82
N LEU A 234 -6.47 -6.15 2.70
CA LEU A 234 -5.18 -6.83 2.67
C LEU A 234 -4.11 -6.07 3.44
N ARG A 235 -4.14 -4.73 3.47
CA ARG A 235 -3.20 -3.82 4.14
C ARG A 235 -1.73 -4.03 3.77
N THR A 236 -1.25 -5.27 3.88
CA THR A 236 0.07 -5.72 3.42
C THR A 236 -0.09 -6.56 2.17
N LEU A 237 0.56 -6.14 1.09
CA LEU A 237 0.53 -6.86 -0.17
C LEU A 237 1.62 -7.95 -0.19
N TRP A 238 2.77 -7.67 0.44
CA TRP A 238 3.82 -8.65 0.63
C TRP A 238 4.57 -8.43 1.96
N PRO A 239 4.70 -9.45 2.84
CA PRO A 239 4.10 -10.79 2.68
C PRO A 239 2.57 -10.74 2.78
N LEU A 240 1.89 -11.50 1.93
CA LEU A 240 0.43 -11.62 1.94
C LEU A 240 -0.03 -12.51 3.09
N ASP A 241 -1.10 -12.10 3.81
CA ASP A 241 -1.80 -12.96 4.77
C ASP A 241 -2.64 -14.01 4.03
N ILE A 242 -1.96 -14.98 3.46
CA ILE A 242 -2.61 -16.03 2.66
C ILE A 242 -3.52 -16.92 3.51
N GLU A 243 -3.27 -17.05 4.81
CA GLU A 243 -4.09 -17.83 5.71
C GLU A 243 -5.45 -17.16 5.97
N ALA A 244 -5.49 -15.84 6.15
CA ALA A 244 -6.75 -15.09 6.25
C ALA A 244 -7.54 -15.18 4.93
N VAL A 245 -6.88 -15.02 3.80
CA VAL A 245 -7.49 -15.12 2.47
C VAL A 245 -8.10 -16.50 2.24
N THR A 246 -7.32 -17.55 2.44
CA THR A 246 -7.78 -18.94 2.17
C THR A 246 -8.85 -19.41 3.14
N ARG A 247 -8.79 -18.99 4.40
CA ARG A 247 -9.83 -19.27 5.40
C ARG A 247 -11.17 -18.67 4.97
N SER A 248 -11.17 -17.42 4.49
CA SER A 248 -12.37 -16.77 3.98
C SER A 248 -12.92 -17.44 2.73
N VAL A 249 -12.07 -17.69 1.74
CA VAL A 249 -12.50 -18.33 0.48
C VAL A 249 -13.03 -19.74 0.71
N ARG A 250 -12.43 -20.54 1.60
CA ARG A 250 -12.94 -21.86 1.96
C ARG A 250 -14.31 -21.79 2.63
N LYS A 251 -14.59 -20.73 3.38
CA LYS A 251 -15.89 -20.48 4.02
C LYS A 251 -16.98 -20.10 3.01
N THR A 252 -16.61 -19.28 2.02
CA THR A 252 -17.59 -18.62 1.14
C THR A 252 -17.76 -19.27 -0.23
N GLY A 253 -16.77 -20.04 -0.68
CA GLY A 253 -16.75 -20.69 -1.99
C GLY A 253 -16.57 -19.76 -3.21
N ARG A 254 -16.61 -18.42 -3.03
CA ARG A 254 -16.51 -17.43 -4.10
C ARG A 254 -15.49 -16.36 -3.75
N CYS A 255 -14.72 -15.90 -4.73
CA CYS A 255 -13.68 -14.91 -4.53
C CYS A 255 -13.70 -13.82 -5.61
N ALA A 256 -13.77 -12.57 -5.17
CA ALA A 256 -13.52 -11.37 -5.99
C ALA A 256 -12.29 -10.64 -5.46
N ILE A 257 -11.42 -10.17 -6.36
CA ILE A 257 -10.21 -9.42 -6.06
C ILE A 257 -10.32 -8.05 -6.73
N VAL A 258 -10.19 -6.98 -5.93
CA VAL A 258 -10.40 -5.60 -6.38
C VAL A 258 -9.13 -4.78 -6.17
N HIS A 259 -8.60 -4.20 -7.25
CA HIS A 259 -7.46 -3.28 -7.19
C HIS A 259 -7.45 -2.31 -8.38
N GLU A 260 -6.78 -1.19 -8.26
CA GLU A 260 -6.76 -0.17 -9.32
C GLU A 260 -5.64 -0.35 -10.37
N ALA A 261 -4.59 -1.13 -10.09
CA ALA A 261 -3.57 -1.48 -11.07
C ALA A 261 -4.18 -2.19 -12.29
N PRO A 262 -3.51 -2.19 -13.46
CA PRO A 262 -3.94 -2.96 -14.64
C PRO A 262 -4.19 -4.43 -14.31
N ARG A 263 -5.11 -5.02 -15.06
CA ARG A 263 -5.50 -6.42 -14.86
C ARG A 263 -4.39 -7.40 -15.21
N SER A 264 -3.70 -7.15 -16.32
CA SER A 264 -2.61 -8.02 -16.80
C SER A 264 -1.38 -7.88 -15.93
N CYS A 265 -0.91 -9.00 -15.37
CA CYS A 265 0.23 -9.06 -14.45
C CYS A 265 0.11 -8.16 -13.20
N GLY A 266 -1.08 -7.63 -12.90
CA GLY A 266 -1.33 -6.97 -11.62
C GLY A 266 -1.35 -7.97 -10.46
N PHE A 267 -1.18 -7.48 -9.23
CA PHE A 267 -1.06 -8.35 -8.04
C PHE A 267 -2.27 -9.28 -7.84
N GLY A 268 -3.46 -8.86 -8.29
CA GLY A 268 -4.64 -9.73 -8.27
C GLY A 268 -4.50 -11.03 -9.09
N ALA A 269 -3.55 -11.10 -10.04
CA ALA A 269 -3.26 -12.35 -10.76
C ALA A 269 -2.53 -13.35 -9.86
N GLU A 270 -1.56 -12.89 -9.06
CA GLU A 270 -0.86 -13.71 -8.07
C GLU A 270 -1.81 -14.21 -6.98
N ILE A 271 -2.63 -13.31 -6.43
CA ILE A 271 -3.65 -13.71 -5.43
C ILE A 271 -4.59 -14.77 -6.01
N ALA A 272 -5.02 -14.61 -7.26
CA ALA A 272 -5.89 -15.60 -7.91
C ALA A 272 -5.19 -16.96 -8.08
N ALA A 273 -3.90 -17.00 -8.41
CA ALA A 273 -3.11 -18.22 -8.50
C ALA A 273 -3.00 -18.90 -7.14
N LEU A 274 -2.64 -18.16 -6.08
CA LEU A 274 -2.54 -18.67 -4.71
C LEU A 274 -3.87 -19.22 -4.18
N VAL A 275 -4.97 -18.52 -4.45
CA VAL A 275 -6.33 -18.98 -4.09
C VAL A 275 -6.68 -20.24 -4.88
N GLN A 276 -6.37 -20.29 -6.17
CA GLN A 276 -6.60 -21.47 -7.00
C GLN A 276 -5.85 -22.68 -6.47
N GLU A 277 -4.57 -22.55 -6.12
CA GLU A 277 -3.75 -23.64 -5.59
C GLU A 277 -4.26 -24.17 -4.24
N ARG A 278 -4.69 -23.27 -3.35
CA ARG A 278 -5.00 -23.62 -1.96
C ARG A 278 -6.49 -23.88 -1.69
N CYS A 279 -7.37 -23.40 -2.57
CA CYS A 279 -8.82 -23.45 -2.37
C CYS A 279 -9.59 -24.12 -3.52
N PHE A 280 -8.92 -24.73 -4.49
CA PHE A 280 -9.54 -25.31 -5.71
C PHE A 280 -10.82 -26.12 -5.40
N TYR A 281 -10.75 -27.05 -4.46
CA TYR A 281 -11.88 -27.91 -4.10
C TYR A 281 -12.98 -27.22 -3.28
N HIS A 282 -12.81 -25.95 -2.94
CA HIS A 282 -13.79 -25.14 -2.22
C HIS A 282 -14.45 -24.08 -3.13
N LEU A 283 -13.89 -23.85 -4.32
CA LEU A 283 -14.41 -22.84 -5.23
C LEU A 283 -15.68 -23.33 -5.93
N GLU A 284 -16.72 -22.53 -5.84
CA GLU A 284 -18.02 -22.72 -6.49
C GLU A 284 -18.20 -21.87 -7.75
N ALA A 285 -17.21 -21.05 -8.08
CA ALA A 285 -17.19 -20.20 -9.28
C ALA A 285 -15.74 -19.82 -9.64
N PRO A 286 -15.47 -19.44 -10.90
CA PRO A 286 -14.19 -18.85 -11.27
C PRO A 286 -13.88 -17.60 -10.45
N ILE A 287 -12.60 -17.42 -10.06
CA ILE A 287 -12.16 -16.22 -9.33
C ILE A 287 -12.34 -14.99 -10.22
N LEU A 288 -12.97 -13.95 -9.68
CA LEU A 288 -13.21 -12.71 -10.40
C LEU A 288 -12.16 -11.66 -10.05
N ARG A 289 -11.51 -11.08 -11.05
CA ARG A 289 -10.63 -9.92 -10.87
C ARG A 289 -11.29 -8.66 -11.43
N ILE A 290 -11.54 -7.68 -10.57
CA ILE A 290 -12.11 -6.37 -10.89
C ILE A 290 -10.96 -5.36 -10.73
N ALA A 291 -10.34 -4.96 -11.83
CA ALA A 291 -9.09 -4.21 -11.83
C ALA A 291 -9.13 -3.05 -12.81
N GLY A 292 -8.13 -2.19 -12.79
CA GLY A 292 -7.91 -1.19 -13.83
C GLY A 292 -7.81 -1.83 -15.22
N TRP A 293 -8.01 -1.03 -16.25
CA TRP A 293 -7.90 -1.50 -17.64
C TRP A 293 -6.43 -1.63 -18.08
N ASP A 294 -6.16 -2.51 -19.01
CA ASP A 294 -4.83 -2.69 -19.60
C ASP A 294 -4.53 -1.58 -20.64
N THR A 295 -4.55 -0.34 -20.16
CA THR A 295 -4.27 0.88 -20.92
C THR A 295 -3.41 1.83 -20.09
N PRO A 296 -2.69 2.78 -20.68
CA PRO A 296 -2.12 3.89 -19.93
C PRO A 296 -3.21 4.59 -19.10
N PHE A 297 -2.86 5.01 -17.89
CA PHE A 297 -3.82 5.66 -17.00
C PHE A 297 -4.32 6.98 -17.62
N PRO A 298 -5.63 7.18 -17.83
CA PRO A 298 -6.16 8.35 -18.51
C PRO A 298 -6.30 9.55 -17.59
N TYR A 299 -6.35 10.77 -18.17
CA TYR A 299 -6.60 12.01 -17.43
C TYR A 299 -8.09 12.20 -17.12
N THR A 300 -8.88 12.47 -18.15
CA THR A 300 -10.31 12.80 -18.01
C THR A 300 -11.19 11.60 -17.76
N LEU A 301 -10.77 10.42 -18.22
CA LEU A 301 -11.49 9.15 -18.09
C LEU A 301 -11.04 8.34 -16.85
N GLU A 302 -10.48 9.00 -15.85
CA GLU A 302 -10.04 8.34 -14.62
C GLU A 302 -11.14 7.50 -13.96
N ASN A 303 -12.37 8.03 -13.91
CA ASN A 303 -13.49 7.31 -13.30
C ASN A 303 -13.97 6.10 -14.12
N ASP A 304 -13.72 6.08 -15.43
CA ASP A 304 -14.02 4.94 -16.28
C ASP A 304 -12.93 3.86 -16.18
N TYR A 305 -11.70 4.29 -15.91
CA TYR A 305 -10.55 3.41 -15.71
C TYR A 305 -10.63 2.66 -14.37
N LEU A 306 -10.91 3.39 -13.29
CA LEU A 306 -10.94 2.84 -11.94
C LEU A 306 -12.13 1.87 -11.73
N PRO A 307 -11.94 0.77 -10.98
CA PRO A 307 -13.03 -0.10 -10.58
C PRO A 307 -13.83 0.52 -9.42
N LEU A 308 -14.62 1.54 -9.73
CA LEU A 308 -15.48 2.20 -8.75
C LEU A 308 -16.66 1.31 -8.31
N ALA A 309 -17.34 1.69 -7.24
CA ALA A 309 -18.39 0.91 -6.60
C ALA A 309 -19.46 0.33 -7.57
N PRO A 310 -19.99 1.06 -8.57
CA PRO A 310 -20.96 0.48 -9.52
C PRO A 310 -20.39 -0.66 -10.37
N ARG A 311 -19.10 -0.56 -10.77
CA ARG A 311 -18.41 -1.61 -11.54
C ARG A 311 -18.12 -2.82 -10.66
N ILE A 312 -17.73 -2.61 -9.41
CA ILE A 312 -17.55 -3.68 -8.42
C ILE A 312 -18.89 -4.37 -8.16
N GLN A 313 -19.94 -3.62 -7.85
CA GLN A 313 -21.29 -4.14 -7.61
C GLN A 313 -21.75 -5.06 -8.74
N LYS A 314 -21.66 -4.58 -9.99
CA LYS A 314 -22.00 -5.39 -11.18
C LYS A 314 -21.20 -6.70 -11.21
N GLY A 315 -19.90 -6.65 -10.97
CA GLY A 315 -19.05 -7.84 -10.94
C GLY A 315 -19.44 -8.83 -9.84
N LEU A 316 -19.77 -8.34 -8.62
CA LEU A 316 -20.19 -9.20 -7.52
C LEU A 316 -21.54 -9.88 -7.81
N LEU A 317 -22.50 -9.18 -8.40
CA LEU A 317 -23.77 -9.75 -8.85
C LEU A 317 -23.55 -10.84 -9.92
N GLU A 318 -22.69 -10.58 -10.92
CA GLU A 318 -22.31 -11.57 -11.92
C GLU A 318 -21.62 -12.80 -11.29
N LEU A 319 -20.75 -12.60 -10.30
CA LEU A 319 -20.06 -13.69 -9.60
C LEU A 319 -21.05 -14.60 -8.85
N ARG A 320 -22.09 -14.03 -8.24
CA ARG A 320 -23.15 -14.81 -7.57
C ARG A 320 -23.83 -15.79 -8.52
N GLU A 321 -24.10 -15.38 -9.75
CA GLU A 321 -24.82 -16.17 -10.76
C GLU A 321 -23.93 -17.23 -11.45
N ARG A 322 -22.59 -17.09 -11.35
CA ARG A 322 -21.65 -18.03 -11.97
C ARG A 322 -21.68 -19.36 -11.23
N ARG A 323 -21.55 -20.43 -12.01
CA ARG A 323 -21.44 -21.82 -11.52
C ARG A 323 -20.16 -22.45 -12.08
N PRO A 324 -19.63 -23.51 -11.43
CA PRO A 324 -18.47 -24.24 -11.93
C PRO A 324 -18.64 -24.74 -13.35
#